data_35c3ecd7bab1f590a94546e9c736a2ca
#
_entry.id   35c3ecd7bab1f590a94546e9c736a2ca
#
_cell.length_a   1.000
_cell.length_b   1.000
_cell.length_c   1.000
_cell.angle_alpha   90.00
_cell.angle_beta   90.00
_cell.angle_gamma   90.00
#
_symmetry.space_group_name_H-M   'P 1'
#
loop_
_entity.id
_entity.type
_entity.pdbx_description
1 polymer ?
#
loop_
_entity_poly.entity_id
_entity_poly.type
_entity_poly.pdbx_seq_one_letter_code
_entity_poly.pdbx_strand_id
1 'polypeptide(L)'
;APVQGRMVFDGSNVALAVGPTLFAAEVFYLSNNAGPSQLAGAQCNPYFFGTAWQNDDYHEAAGKFASERNFRKVAVLAPNYPAGQDAINGFKRGYAKPVASETFTKLGQLDYAAELAKLRAEAPDALYIFLPGGMGINFIKQFVGAGLSKSTQIVGPGFSADEDVIRAVGEPMLGMFNTAHWNHDFANAASQAF
;
A
#
# COMPACT_ATOMS: atom_id res chain seq x y z
N ALA A 1 16.32 22.20 -28.84
CA ALA A 1 16.58 20.77 -28.79
C ALA A 1 15.27 20.05 -28.43
N PRO A 2 14.99 18.84 -28.96
CA PRO A 2 13.81 18.07 -28.56
C PRO A 2 13.91 17.70 -27.08
N VAL A 3 12.82 17.90 -26.34
CA VAL A 3 12.72 17.44 -24.95
C VAL A 3 12.69 15.91 -24.94
N GLN A 4 13.59 15.28 -24.20
CA GLN A 4 13.60 13.83 -24.03
C GLN A 4 12.90 13.47 -22.72
N GLY A 5 12.01 12.48 -22.78
CA GLY A 5 11.28 11.98 -21.62
C GLY A 5 11.00 10.49 -21.74
N ARG A 6 10.84 9.82 -20.59
CA ARG A 6 10.42 8.44 -20.49
C ARG A 6 9.21 8.37 -19.55
N MET A 7 8.16 7.69 -20.01
CA MET A 7 7.05 7.28 -19.16
C MET A 7 7.28 5.82 -18.77
N VAL A 8 7.23 5.53 -17.48
CA VAL A 8 7.57 4.20 -16.95
C VAL A 8 6.49 3.76 -15.97
N PHE A 9 6.06 2.51 -16.13
CA PHE A 9 5.23 1.80 -15.17
C PHE A 9 6.11 0.80 -14.42
N ASP A 10 6.51 1.13 -13.21
CA ASP A 10 7.48 0.37 -12.43
C ASP A 10 7.14 0.35 -10.93
N GLY A 11 7.97 -0.33 -10.16
CA GLY A 11 7.94 -0.29 -8.70
C GLY A 11 8.90 0.75 -8.13
N SER A 12 8.67 1.18 -6.89
CA SER A 12 9.46 2.24 -6.23
C SER A 12 10.95 1.92 -6.11
N ASN A 13 11.32 0.64 -5.96
CA ASN A 13 12.73 0.20 -5.97
C ASN A 13 13.38 0.40 -7.33
N VAL A 14 12.65 0.21 -8.43
CA VAL A 14 13.13 0.45 -9.79
C VAL A 14 13.26 1.96 -10.04
N ALA A 15 12.24 2.74 -9.66
CA ALA A 15 12.26 4.20 -9.79
C ALA A 15 13.49 4.82 -9.11
N LEU A 16 13.79 4.40 -7.89
CA LEU A 16 14.96 4.88 -7.13
C LEU A 16 16.29 4.42 -7.73
N ALA A 17 16.34 3.26 -8.36
CA ALA A 17 17.55 2.73 -8.99
C ALA A 17 17.85 3.40 -10.34
N VAL A 18 16.81 3.65 -11.15
CA VAL A 18 16.96 4.21 -12.52
C VAL A 18 17.02 5.74 -12.52
N GLY A 19 16.29 6.38 -11.59
CA GLY A 19 16.16 7.83 -11.52
C GLY A 19 17.49 8.58 -11.63
N PRO A 20 18.50 8.30 -10.79
CA PRO A 20 19.79 9.01 -10.85
C PRO A 20 20.45 9.02 -12.22
N THR A 21 20.37 7.92 -12.96
CA THR A 21 20.95 7.82 -14.33
C THR A 21 20.19 8.71 -15.31
N LEU A 22 18.86 8.73 -15.24
CA LEU A 22 18.02 9.58 -16.09
C LEU A 22 18.25 11.07 -15.77
N PHE A 23 18.32 11.41 -14.50
CA PHE A 23 18.52 12.78 -14.03
C PHE A 23 19.89 13.33 -14.43
N ALA A 24 20.94 12.52 -14.33
CA ALA A 24 22.28 12.88 -14.78
C ALA A 24 22.36 13.10 -16.30
N ALA A 25 21.48 12.45 -17.06
CA ALA A 25 21.35 12.62 -18.51
C ALA A 25 20.36 13.72 -18.90
N GLU A 26 19.82 14.48 -17.93
CA GLU A 26 18.79 15.50 -18.14
C GLU A 26 17.54 15.00 -18.89
N VAL A 27 17.16 13.74 -18.64
CA VAL A 27 15.99 13.09 -19.23
C VAL A 27 14.83 13.15 -18.25
N PHE A 28 13.68 13.65 -18.68
CA PHE A 28 12.46 13.65 -17.88
C PHE A 28 11.97 12.24 -17.60
N TYR A 29 11.72 11.95 -16.32
CA TYR A 29 11.16 10.71 -15.85
C TYR A 29 9.71 10.94 -15.39
N LEU A 30 8.74 10.44 -16.14
CA LEU A 30 7.32 10.48 -15.79
C LEU A 30 6.91 9.12 -15.24
N SER A 31 6.72 9.06 -13.92
CA SER A 31 6.22 7.86 -13.26
C SER A 31 4.69 7.90 -13.19
N ASN A 32 4.05 6.88 -13.74
CA ASN A 32 2.59 6.73 -13.71
C ASN A 32 2.11 5.69 -12.68
N ASN A 33 3.00 5.16 -11.87
CA ASN A 33 2.72 4.21 -10.81
C ASN A 33 3.55 4.46 -9.56
N ALA A 34 4.87 4.32 -9.64
CA ALA A 34 5.75 4.46 -8.47
C ALA A 34 5.88 5.92 -8.01
N GLY A 35 5.59 6.16 -6.74
CA GLY A 35 5.72 7.47 -6.10
C GLY A 35 6.53 7.40 -4.82
N PRO A 36 7.82 6.94 -4.83
CA PRO A 36 8.59 6.79 -3.62
C PRO A 36 8.76 8.14 -2.89
N SER A 37 8.57 8.13 -1.57
CA SER A 37 8.61 9.32 -0.73
C SER A 37 9.92 10.10 -0.85
N GLN A 38 11.02 9.42 -1.14
CA GLN A 38 12.33 10.03 -1.34
C GLN A 38 12.33 11.03 -2.49
N LEU A 39 11.66 10.73 -3.62
CA LEU A 39 11.59 11.60 -4.78
C LEU A 39 10.58 12.75 -4.62
N ALA A 40 9.68 12.65 -3.64
CA ALA A 40 8.81 13.76 -3.22
C ALA A 40 9.44 14.61 -2.10
N GLY A 41 10.60 14.21 -1.58
CA GLY A 41 11.29 14.83 -0.44
C GLY A 41 12.77 15.07 -0.69
N ALA A 42 13.62 14.45 0.11
CA ALA A 42 15.06 14.72 0.18
C ALA A 42 15.83 14.46 -1.15
N GLN A 43 15.30 13.62 -2.01
CA GLN A 43 15.88 13.31 -3.33
C GLN A 43 15.04 13.88 -4.48
N CYS A 44 14.23 14.89 -4.23
CA CYS A 44 13.45 15.53 -5.29
C CYS A 44 14.37 16.04 -6.42
N ASN A 45 13.89 15.93 -7.65
CA ASN A 45 14.68 16.28 -8.81
C ASN A 45 13.79 16.95 -9.87
N PRO A 46 14.23 18.04 -10.53
CA PRO A 46 13.43 18.76 -11.53
C PRO A 46 13.09 17.93 -12.77
N TYR A 47 13.74 16.80 -12.97
CA TYR A 47 13.44 15.86 -14.06
C TYR A 47 12.46 14.74 -13.66
N PHE A 48 12.00 14.68 -12.39
CA PHE A 48 11.02 13.68 -11.93
C PHE A 48 9.62 14.24 -11.85
N PHE A 49 8.65 13.54 -12.44
CA PHE A 49 7.22 13.84 -12.34
C PHE A 49 6.43 12.59 -12.01
N GLY A 50 5.83 12.56 -10.82
CA GLY A 50 4.83 11.56 -10.45
C GLY A 50 3.47 12.00 -10.97
N THR A 51 2.84 11.21 -11.83
CA THR A 51 1.54 11.53 -12.43
C THR A 51 0.38 10.78 -11.80
N ALA A 52 0.66 9.91 -10.83
CA ALA A 52 -0.35 9.13 -10.12
C ALA A 52 -0.52 9.58 -8.67
N TRP A 53 0.40 9.25 -7.80
CA TRP A 53 0.34 9.52 -6.36
C TRP A 53 1.74 9.56 -5.76
N GLN A 54 1.79 10.02 -4.51
CA GLN A 54 2.90 9.74 -3.62
C GLN A 54 2.55 8.53 -2.74
N ASN A 55 3.51 7.64 -2.49
CA ASN A 55 3.25 6.37 -1.82
C ASN A 55 2.57 6.52 -0.44
N ASP A 56 2.88 7.57 0.31
CA ASP A 56 2.41 7.73 1.70
C ASP A 56 0.89 8.02 1.80
N ASP A 57 0.28 8.62 0.79
CA ASP A 57 -1.05 9.24 0.88
C ASP A 57 -2.16 8.27 1.27
N TYR A 58 -2.26 7.13 0.61
CA TYR A 58 -3.28 6.12 0.92
C TYR A 58 -3.10 5.51 2.30
N HIS A 59 -1.84 5.35 2.66
CA HIS A 59 -1.46 4.66 3.88
C HIS A 59 -1.71 5.56 5.09
N GLU A 60 -1.50 6.87 4.94
CA GLU A 60 -1.84 7.85 5.95
C GLU A 60 -3.36 7.94 6.16
N ALA A 61 -4.13 7.94 5.09
CA ALA A 61 -5.60 7.87 5.16
C ALA A 61 -6.09 6.60 5.87
N ALA A 62 -5.46 5.44 5.60
CA ALA A 62 -5.78 4.18 6.28
C ALA A 62 -5.47 4.24 7.78
N GLY A 63 -4.35 4.85 8.14
CA GLY A 63 -3.98 5.07 9.54
C GLY A 63 -4.97 5.96 10.27
N LYS A 64 -5.36 7.08 9.65
CA LYS A 64 -6.39 7.98 10.19
C LYS A 64 -7.71 7.27 10.38
N PHE A 65 -8.16 6.52 9.38
CA PHE A 65 -9.37 5.69 9.48
C PHE A 65 -9.30 4.71 10.66
N ALA A 66 -8.19 4.01 10.82
CA ALA A 66 -8.00 3.07 11.93
C ALA A 66 -8.05 3.77 13.30
N SER A 67 -7.53 5.00 13.39
CA SER A 67 -7.61 5.84 14.59
C SER A 67 -9.04 6.28 14.89
N GLU A 68 -9.79 6.72 13.89
CA GLU A 68 -11.20 7.16 14.00
C GLU A 68 -12.14 5.99 14.35
N ARG A 69 -11.85 4.78 13.86
CA ARG A 69 -12.54 3.53 14.23
C ARG A 69 -12.21 3.03 15.63
N ASN A 70 -11.28 3.72 16.32
CA ASN A 70 -10.83 3.36 17.67
C ASN A 70 -10.22 1.95 17.76
N PHE A 71 -9.60 1.46 16.71
CA PHE A 71 -8.77 0.26 16.82
C PHE A 71 -7.61 0.56 17.77
N ARG A 72 -7.42 -0.30 18.78
CA ARG A 72 -6.46 -0.06 19.87
C ARG A 72 -5.18 -0.87 19.71
N LYS A 73 -5.29 -2.05 19.13
CA LYS A 73 -4.19 -2.98 18.93
C LYS A 73 -4.07 -3.31 17.45
N VAL A 74 -3.27 -2.50 16.75
CA VAL A 74 -3.12 -2.61 15.30
C VAL A 74 -1.77 -3.21 14.96
N ALA A 75 -1.76 -4.30 14.19
CA ALA A 75 -0.57 -4.83 13.54
C ALA A 75 -0.44 -4.27 12.12
N VAL A 76 0.79 -4.14 11.61
CA VAL A 76 1.04 -3.72 10.24
C VAL A 76 1.95 -4.70 9.51
N LEU A 77 1.66 -4.96 8.22
CA LEU A 77 2.39 -5.91 7.40
C LEU A 77 2.55 -5.41 5.97
N ALA A 78 3.79 -5.41 5.48
CA ALA A 78 4.12 -5.01 4.11
C ALA A 78 5.38 -5.73 3.60
N PRO A 79 5.62 -5.80 2.29
CA PRO A 79 6.88 -6.35 1.76
C PRO A 79 8.05 -5.39 2.03
N ASN A 80 9.23 -5.96 2.24
CA ASN A 80 10.44 -5.19 2.53
C ASN A 80 11.06 -4.59 1.26
N TYR A 81 10.51 -3.46 0.83
CA TYR A 81 11.03 -2.63 -0.25
C TYR A 81 10.54 -1.17 -0.06
N PRO A 82 11.02 -0.17 -0.83
CA PRO A 82 10.70 1.24 -0.56
C PRO A 82 9.20 1.54 -0.40
N ALA A 83 8.34 1.05 -1.29
CA ALA A 83 6.90 1.29 -1.15
C ALA A 83 6.28 0.60 0.07
N GLY A 84 6.80 -0.57 0.49
CA GLY A 84 6.34 -1.23 1.72
C GLY A 84 6.76 -0.46 2.98
N GLN A 85 7.94 0.13 2.98
CA GLN A 85 8.40 1.01 4.06
C GLN A 85 7.58 2.30 4.12
N ASP A 86 7.35 2.94 2.96
CA ASP A 86 6.47 4.11 2.84
C ASP A 86 5.07 3.80 3.35
N ALA A 87 4.53 2.62 3.01
CA ALA A 87 3.22 2.17 3.45
C ALA A 87 3.09 2.10 4.97
N ILE A 88 4.03 1.43 5.64
CA ILE A 88 4.02 1.34 7.10
C ILE A 88 4.25 2.71 7.74
N ASN A 89 5.17 3.52 7.23
CA ASN A 89 5.45 4.84 7.75
C ASN A 89 4.25 5.80 7.58
N GLY A 90 3.61 5.80 6.42
CA GLY A 90 2.40 6.58 6.16
C GLY A 90 1.26 6.16 7.08
N PHE A 91 0.99 4.85 7.21
CA PHE A 91 -0.01 4.34 8.13
C PHE A 91 0.24 4.79 9.57
N LYS A 92 1.45 4.64 10.09
CA LYS A 92 1.82 5.04 11.46
C LYS A 92 1.64 6.53 11.69
N ARG A 93 1.94 7.36 10.69
CA ARG A 93 1.75 8.81 10.76
C ARG A 93 0.26 9.16 10.91
N GLY A 94 -0.61 8.55 10.12
CA GLY A 94 -2.05 8.76 10.19
C GLY A 94 -2.71 8.13 11.42
N TYR A 95 -2.25 6.95 11.86
CA TYR A 95 -2.76 6.28 13.05
C TYR A 95 -2.40 7.04 14.33
N ALA A 96 -1.23 7.69 14.36
CA ALA A 96 -0.75 8.56 15.44
C ALA A 96 -0.72 7.90 16.83
N LYS A 97 -0.64 6.57 16.87
CA LYS A 97 -0.51 5.74 18.08
C LYS A 97 0.53 4.64 17.82
N PRO A 98 1.14 4.06 18.86
CA PRO A 98 2.02 2.91 18.68
C PRO A 98 1.26 1.74 18.03
N VAL A 99 1.86 1.11 17.03
CA VAL A 99 1.36 -0.17 16.49
C VAL A 99 1.82 -1.32 17.37
N ALA A 100 1.02 -2.38 17.46
CA ALA A 100 1.33 -3.55 18.27
C ALA A 100 2.50 -4.35 17.69
N SER A 101 2.59 -4.45 16.36
CA SER A 101 3.71 -5.08 15.69
C SER A 101 3.89 -4.56 14.27
N GLU A 102 5.13 -4.61 13.79
CA GLU A 102 5.51 -4.37 12.40
C GLU A 102 6.09 -5.66 11.83
N THR A 103 5.64 -6.03 10.64
CA THR A 103 6.14 -7.21 9.95
C THR A 103 6.47 -6.87 8.51
N PHE A 104 7.74 -7.06 8.14
CA PHE A 104 8.19 -6.96 6.77
C PHE A 104 8.38 -8.35 6.18
N THR A 105 7.67 -8.65 5.11
CA THR A 105 7.77 -9.92 4.37
C THR A 105 8.76 -9.80 3.23
N LYS A 106 9.11 -10.93 2.62
CA LYS A 106 9.88 -10.89 1.36
C LYS A 106 9.00 -10.34 0.23
N LEU A 107 9.60 -9.55 -0.65
CA LEU A 107 8.92 -9.15 -1.88
C LEU A 107 8.64 -10.41 -2.74
N GLY A 108 7.37 -10.58 -3.14
CA GLY A 108 6.94 -11.76 -3.88
C GLY A 108 6.63 -12.99 -3.01
N GLN A 109 6.58 -12.85 -1.66
CA GLN A 109 6.20 -13.95 -0.76
C GLN A 109 4.76 -14.42 -1.04
N LEU A 110 4.54 -15.73 -1.01
CA LEU A 110 3.24 -16.35 -1.28
C LEU A 110 2.74 -17.24 -0.13
N ASP A 111 3.60 -17.61 0.80
CA ASP A 111 3.26 -18.38 2.00
C ASP A 111 3.45 -17.50 3.24
N TYR A 112 2.41 -17.42 4.07
CA TYR A 112 2.33 -16.53 5.22
C TYR A 112 2.07 -17.28 6.54
N ALA A 113 2.33 -18.57 6.58
CA ALA A 113 2.03 -19.39 7.75
C ALA A 113 2.67 -18.85 9.05
N ALA A 114 3.92 -18.37 8.96
CA ALA A 114 4.65 -17.80 10.11
C ALA A 114 4.02 -16.48 10.58
N GLU A 115 3.70 -15.59 9.66
CA GLU A 115 3.06 -14.31 9.95
C GLU A 115 1.66 -14.51 10.54
N LEU A 116 0.90 -15.47 10.03
CA LEU A 116 -0.43 -15.79 10.54
C LEU A 116 -0.37 -16.42 11.94
N ALA A 117 0.63 -17.25 12.22
CA ALA A 117 0.86 -17.79 13.57
C ALA A 117 1.18 -16.66 14.57
N LYS A 118 2.03 -15.71 14.17
CA LYS A 118 2.35 -14.50 14.95
C LYS A 118 1.09 -13.67 15.22
N LEU A 119 0.32 -13.35 14.18
CA LEU A 119 -0.93 -12.58 14.30
C LEU A 119 -1.95 -13.27 15.22
N ARG A 120 -2.05 -14.60 15.16
CA ARG A 120 -2.91 -15.36 16.06
C ARG A 120 -2.50 -15.20 17.52
N ALA A 121 -1.20 -15.26 17.80
CA ALA A 121 -0.68 -15.11 19.17
C ALA A 121 -0.84 -13.66 19.66
N GLU A 122 -0.68 -12.69 18.79
CA GLU A 122 -0.83 -11.27 19.13
C GLU A 122 -2.29 -10.85 19.28
N ALA A 123 -3.21 -11.46 18.53
CA ALA A 123 -4.65 -11.14 18.50
C ALA A 123 -4.92 -9.62 18.39
N PRO A 124 -4.51 -8.97 17.28
CA PRO A 124 -4.80 -7.54 17.07
C PRO A 124 -6.28 -7.31 16.72
N ASP A 125 -6.79 -6.10 17.04
CA ASP A 125 -8.15 -5.67 16.65
C ASP A 125 -8.22 -5.46 15.13
N ALA A 126 -7.15 -4.92 14.56
CA ALA A 126 -7.02 -4.69 13.14
C ALA A 126 -5.61 -5.01 12.64
N LEU A 127 -5.55 -5.42 11.38
CA LEU A 127 -4.34 -5.64 10.62
C LEU A 127 -4.34 -4.73 9.41
N TYR A 128 -3.38 -3.81 9.36
CA TYR A 128 -3.10 -3.07 8.15
C TYR A 128 -2.18 -3.88 7.24
N ILE A 129 -2.57 -4.05 5.98
CA ILE A 129 -1.75 -4.72 4.97
C ILE A 129 -1.48 -3.82 3.76
N PHE A 130 -0.26 -3.88 3.24
CA PHE A 130 0.06 -3.43 1.89
C PHE A 130 0.68 -4.60 1.15
N LEU A 131 -0.11 -5.33 0.40
CA LEU A 131 0.28 -6.55 -0.33
C LEU A 131 -0.34 -6.52 -1.74
N PRO A 132 0.27 -5.83 -2.71
CA PRO A 132 -0.31 -5.72 -4.05
C PRO A 132 -0.29 -7.04 -4.82
N GLY A 133 -1.34 -7.25 -5.64
CA GLY A 133 -1.45 -8.37 -6.57
C GLY A 133 -1.44 -9.74 -5.91
N GLY A 134 -0.66 -10.67 -6.45
CA GLY A 134 -0.59 -12.06 -5.98
C GLY A 134 -0.23 -12.24 -4.51
N MET A 135 0.55 -11.32 -3.93
CA MET A 135 0.86 -11.32 -2.50
C MET A 135 -0.40 -11.13 -1.67
N GLY A 136 -1.24 -10.15 -2.01
CA GLY A 136 -2.51 -9.88 -1.32
C GLY A 136 -3.51 -11.02 -1.48
N ILE A 137 -3.66 -11.55 -2.69
CA ILE A 137 -4.53 -12.70 -2.97
C ILE A 137 -4.18 -13.87 -2.06
N ASN A 138 -2.90 -14.26 -2.00
CA ASN A 138 -2.46 -15.40 -1.20
C ASN A 138 -2.60 -15.13 0.30
N PHE A 139 -2.23 -13.93 0.74
CA PHE A 139 -2.35 -13.56 2.16
C PHE A 139 -3.80 -13.62 2.64
N ILE A 140 -4.73 -12.95 1.93
CA ILE A 140 -6.13 -12.86 2.33
C ILE A 140 -6.77 -14.25 2.40
N LYS A 141 -6.52 -15.11 1.39
CA LYS A 141 -7.01 -16.49 1.39
C LYS A 141 -6.50 -17.28 2.59
N GLN A 142 -5.21 -17.19 2.89
CA GLN A 142 -4.62 -17.89 4.04
C GLN A 142 -5.11 -17.30 5.38
N PHE A 143 -5.25 -15.97 5.48
CA PHE A 143 -5.77 -15.29 6.67
C PHE A 143 -7.20 -15.73 7.01
N VAL A 144 -8.07 -15.77 6.00
CA VAL A 144 -9.45 -16.25 6.18
C VAL A 144 -9.48 -17.76 6.46
N GLY A 145 -8.71 -18.56 5.72
CA GLY A 145 -8.57 -20.00 5.96
C GLY A 145 -8.04 -20.33 7.36
N ALA A 146 -7.20 -19.47 7.92
CA ALA A 146 -6.75 -19.57 9.31
C ALA A 146 -7.81 -19.13 10.34
N GLY A 147 -8.96 -18.60 9.91
CA GLY A 147 -10.06 -18.15 10.78
C GLY A 147 -9.80 -16.80 11.47
N LEU A 148 -8.76 -16.08 11.11
CA LEU A 148 -8.37 -14.82 11.75
C LEU A 148 -9.35 -13.66 11.42
N SER A 149 -10.06 -13.73 10.31
CA SER A 149 -11.07 -12.74 9.91
C SER A 149 -12.25 -12.63 10.90
N LYS A 150 -12.42 -13.59 11.80
CA LYS A 150 -13.46 -13.56 12.84
C LYS A 150 -13.14 -12.60 13.99
N SER A 151 -11.88 -12.26 14.19
CA SER A 151 -11.41 -11.47 15.34
C SER A 151 -10.54 -10.28 14.96
N THR A 152 -10.00 -10.25 13.76
CA THR A 152 -9.09 -9.21 13.30
C THR A 152 -9.60 -8.59 12.00
N GLN A 153 -9.81 -7.28 12.01
CA GLN A 153 -10.27 -6.53 10.86
C GLN A 153 -9.12 -6.22 9.92
N ILE A 154 -9.24 -6.52 8.63
CA ILE A 154 -8.26 -6.08 7.64
C ILE A 154 -8.57 -4.64 7.18
N VAL A 155 -7.52 -3.83 7.13
CA VAL A 155 -7.49 -2.50 6.51
C VAL A 155 -6.36 -2.48 5.48
N GLY A 156 -6.62 -1.97 4.29
CA GLY A 156 -5.60 -1.92 3.24
C GLY A 156 -5.81 -0.76 2.27
N PRO A 157 -4.84 -0.46 1.41
CA PRO A 157 -5.00 0.45 0.28
C PRO A 157 -5.64 -0.26 -0.93
N GLY A 158 -6.08 0.50 -1.92
CA GLY A 158 -6.67 0.00 -3.17
C GLY A 158 -5.86 -1.08 -3.87
N PHE A 159 -4.54 -1.00 -3.79
CA PHE A 159 -3.64 -2.02 -4.36
C PHE A 159 -3.77 -3.42 -3.76
N SER A 160 -4.34 -3.53 -2.57
CA SER A 160 -4.57 -4.82 -1.88
C SER A 160 -6.02 -5.28 -2.04
N ALA A 161 -6.86 -4.51 -2.71
CA ALA A 161 -8.30 -4.76 -2.87
C ALA A 161 -8.85 -4.13 -4.16
N ASP A 162 -8.08 -4.14 -5.23
CA ASP A 162 -8.56 -3.79 -6.57
C ASP A 162 -9.51 -4.85 -7.14
N GLU A 163 -10.15 -4.56 -8.27
CA GLU A 163 -11.12 -5.46 -8.87
C GLU A 163 -10.55 -6.85 -9.20
N ASP A 164 -9.28 -6.93 -9.57
CA ASP A 164 -8.63 -8.20 -9.88
C ASP A 164 -8.42 -9.03 -8.61
N VAL A 165 -8.03 -8.40 -7.51
CA VAL A 165 -7.92 -9.05 -6.20
C VAL A 165 -9.30 -9.49 -5.70
N ILE A 166 -10.31 -8.62 -5.79
CA ILE A 166 -11.70 -8.95 -5.42
C ILE A 166 -12.21 -10.13 -6.23
N ARG A 167 -11.99 -10.14 -7.55
CA ARG A 167 -12.40 -11.23 -8.43
C ARG A 167 -11.68 -12.55 -8.11
N ALA A 168 -10.40 -12.47 -7.76
CA ALA A 168 -9.59 -13.65 -7.45
C ALA A 168 -9.84 -14.24 -6.07
N VAL A 169 -10.25 -13.42 -5.09
CA VAL A 169 -10.46 -13.82 -3.68
C VAL A 169 -11.93 -14.08 -3.39
N GLY A 170 -12.83 -13.19 -3.85
CA GLY A 170 -14.28 -13.31 -3.64
C GLY A 170 -14.73 -13.02 -2.20
N GLU A 171 -15.69 -13.81 -1.71
CA GLU A 171 -16.31 -13.65 -0.37
C GLU A 171 -15.35 -13.46 0.80
N PRO A 172 -14.15 -14.07 0.84
CA PRO A 172 -13.16 -13.82 1.90
C PRO A 172 -12.79 -12.35 2.13
N MET A 173 -13.06 -11.46 1.18
CA MET A 173 -12.81 -10.03 1.33
C MET A 173 -13.95 -9.25 1.98
N LEU A 174 -15.10 -9.88 2.21
CA LEU A 174 -16.24 -9.19 2.83
C LEU A 174 -15.86 -8.65 4.22
N GLY A 175 -16.18 -7.36 4.42
CA GLY A 175 -15.86 -6.66 5.65
C GLY A 175 -14.45 -6.03 5.69
N MET A 176 -13.62 -6.23 4.69
CA MET A 176 -12.35 -5.54 4.56
C MET A 176 -12.56 -4.05 4.28
N PHE A 177 -11.79 -3.18 4.93
CA PHE A 177 -11.78 -1.74 4.64
C PHE A 177 -10.61 -1.39 3.73
N ASN A 178 -10.85 -0.41 2.87
CA ASN A 178 -9.93 -0.03 1.82
C ASN A 178 -9.86 1.49 1.68
N THR A 179 -8.69 2.04 1.40
CA THR A 179 -8.49 3.46 1.10
C THR A 179 -8.08 3.65 -0.36
N ALA A 180 -8.77 4.55 -1.04
CA ALA A 180 -8.50 4.91 -2.42
C ALA A 180 -8.68 6.41 -2.62
N HIS A 181 -8.01 7.01 -3.62
CA HIS A 181 -8.20 8.40 -3.98
C HIS A 181 -9.46 8.59 -4.84
N TRP A 182 -9.92 7.55 -5.49
CA TRP A 182 -11.14 7.54 -6.28
C TRP A 182 -11.80 6.15 -6.29
N ASN A 183 -13.13 6.14 -6.31
CA ASN A 183 -13.94 4.96 -6.62
C ASN A 183 -15.26 5.46 -7.21
N HIS A 184 -15.81 4.73 -8.17
CA HIS A 184 -17.11 5.06 -8.79
C HIS A 184 -18.27 5.11 -7.77
N ASP A 185 -18.16 4.40 -6.65
CA ASP A 185 -19.17 4.37 -5.57
C ASP A 185 -19.07 5.53 -4.59
N PHE A 186 -18.09 6.43 -4.73
CA PHE A 186 -17.98 7.57 -3.83
C PHE A 186 -19.15 8.54 -4.04
N ALA A 187 -19.98 8.72 -2.99
CA ALA A 187 -21.16 9.57 -2.99
C ALA A 187 -20.82 11.06 -2.92
N ASN A 188 -20.03 11.55 -3.88
CA ASN A 188 -19.70 12.96 -4.03
C ASN A 188 -19.82 13.40 -5.50
N ALA A 189 -20.12 14.67 -5.72
CA ALA A 189 -20.40 15.21 -7.06
C ALA A 189 -19.20 15.06 -8.03
N ALA A 190 -17.97 15.17 -7.54
CA ALA A 190 -16.77 15.02 -8.36
C ALA A 190 -16.61 13.58 -8.89
N SER A 191 -16.82 12.57 -8.03
CA SER A 191 -16.75 11.17 -8.45
C SER A 191 -17.90 10.77 -9.39
N GLN A 192 -19.08 11.37 -9.21
CA GLN A 192 -20.24 11.11 -10.09
C GLN A 192 -20.10 11.78 -11.46
N ALA A 193 -19.33 12.88 -11.56
CA ALA A 193 -19.09 13.59 -12.81
C ALA A 193 -17.94 12.99 -13.64
N PHE A 194 -17.05 12.21 -13.01
CA PHE A 194 -15.91 11.59 -13.66
C PHE A 194 -16.30 10.25 -14.33
#